data_91a53fdea038e6410cc9bfeecab2b0a2
#
_entry.id   91a53fdea038e6410cc9bfeecab2b0a2
#
_cell.length_a   1.000
_cell.length_b   1.000
_cell.length_c   1.000
_cell.angle_alpha   90.00
_cell.angle_beta   90.00
_cell.angle_gamma   90.00
#
_symmetry.space_group_name_H-M   'P 1'
#
loop_
_entity.id
_entity.type
_entity.pdbx_description
1 polymer ?
#
loop_
_entity_poly.entity_id
_entity_poly.type
_entity_poly.pdbx_seq_one_letter_code
_entity_poly.pdbx_strand_id
1 'polypeptide(L)'
;MKDNSSPFGVKTENFLQIVIVYSIITLTIETLPSLSTDSLQFLQISEFVCVGIFSLEYLIRFIYATNKLKFVFSFIGLVDLISILPFYLNLGSGSRALRIVRLFRIFRILKLARYSRALSRFECAFHSVKEELVLFFLASIFLIYLVSVGIYFFENEAQPQAFQSIIHSFWWSIVTLTTVGYGDVYPVTIGGRIFTFFVLMIGVGIITIPAGLIATAMTRIREKEESD
;
A
#
# COMPACT_ATOMS: atom_id res chain seq x y z
N MET A 1 26.12 4.42 -0.30
CA MET A 1 24.86 4.73 0.36
C MET A 1 25.00 4.60 1.89
N LYS A 2 25.67 5.53 2.54
CA LYS A 2 26.06 5.44 3.97
C LYS A 2 25.54 6.64 4.77
N ASP A 3 24.26 7.02 4.64
CA ASP A 3 23.74 8.23 5.29
C ASP A 3 22.36 8.07 5.94
N ASN A 4 21.93 6.83 6.22
CA ASN A 4 20.70 6.53 6.95
C ASN A 4 20.95 5.77 8.26
N SER A 5 22.14 5.94 8.87
CA SER A 5 22.35 5.43 10.24
C SER A 5 21.42 6.25 11.15
N SER A 6 20.42 5.58 11.71
CA SER A 6 19.55 6.22 12.69
C SER A 6 20.41 6.74 13.83
N PRO A 7 20.16 7.95 14.35
CA PRO A 7 20.89 8.49 15.49
C PRO A 7 20.64 7.69 16.78
N PHE A 8 19.81 6.66 16.71
CA PHE A 8 19.34 5.87 17.86
C PHE A 8 20.05 4.52 17.92
N GLY A 9 20.34 4.07 19.14
CA GLY A 9 20.83 2.72 19.39
C GLY A 9 19.71 1.66 19.24
N VAL A 10 20.11 0.39 19.07
CA VAL A 10 19.20 -0.75 18.84
C VAL A 10 18.05 -0.83 19.85
N LYS A 11 18.28 -0.51 21.12
CA LYS A 11 17.23 -0.52 22.16
C LYS A 11 16.13 0.51 21.88
N THR A 12 16.50 1.71 21.45
CA THR A 12 15.56 2.79 21.11
C THR A 12 14.78 2.44 19.85
N GLU A 13 15.43 1.82 18.87
CA GLU A 13 14.75 1.36 17.65
C GLU A 13 13.70 0.30 17.96
N ASN A 14 14.03 -0.70 18.77
CA ASN A 14 13.09 -1.73 19.21
C ASN A 14 11.90 -1.12 19.99
N PHE A 15 12.17 -0.14 20.86
CA PHE A 15 11.11 0.58 21.56
C PHE A 15 10.19 1.32 20.58
N LEU A 16 10.75 2.03 19.62
CA LEU A 16 9.95 2.74 18.60
C LEU A 16 9.09 1.77 17.78
N GLN A 17 9.61 0.60 17.41
CA GLN A 17 8.85 -0.44 16.72
C GLN A 17 7.66 -0.92 17.56
N ILE A 18 7.85 -1.15 18.87
CA ILE A 18 6.77 -1.53 19.78
C ILE A 18 5.70 -0.43 19.84
N VAL A 19 6.09 0.84 19.94
CA VAL A 19 5.16 1.98 19.97
C VAL A 19 4.38 2.08 18.65
N ILE A 20 5.01 1.82 17.50
CA ILE A 20 4.32 1.80 16.21
C ILE A 20 3.26 0.69 16.20
N VAL A 21 3.61 -0.54 16.56
CA VAL A 21 2.67 -1.67 16.61
C VAL A 21 1.53 -1.37 17.58
N TYR A 22 1.83 -0.86 18.77
CA TYR A 22 0.84 -0.45 19.75
C TYR A 22 -0.12 0.60 19.18
N SER A 23 0.38 1.63 18.49
CA SER A 23 -0.46 2.69 17.91
C SER A 23 -1.38 2.19 16.79
N ILE A 24 -0.99 1.12 16.08
CA ILE A 24 -1.84 0.48 15.06
C ILE A 24 -2.95 -0.33 15.74
N ILE A 25 -2.62 -1.07 16.80
CA ILE A 25 -3.59 -1.84 17.57
C ILE A 25 -4.64 -0.90 18.20
N THR A 26 -4.20 0.20 18.82
CA THR A 26 -5.13 1.18 19.41
C THR A 26 -6.04 1.82 18.36
N LEU A 27 -5.51 2.13 17.18
CA LEU A 27 -6.30 2.62 16.04
C LEU A 27 -7.35 1.59 15.62
N THR A 28 -7.01 0.31 15.58
CA THR A 28 -7.93 -0.77 15.22
C THR A 28 -9.03 -0.92 16.27
N ILE A 29 -8.68 -0.86 17.56
CA ILE A 29 -9.65 -0.93 18.66
C ILE A 29 -10.60 0.27 18.63
N GLU A 30 -10.12 1.49 18.31
CA GLU A 30 -10.95 2.72 18.20
C GLU A 30 -12.11 2.56 17.18
N THR A 31 -12.01 1.63 16.23
CA THR A 31 -13.07 1.38 15.22
C THR A 31 -14.19 0.45 15.69
N LEU A 32 -14.09 -0.14 16.88
CA LEU A 32 -15.11 -1.04 17.40
C LEU A 32 -16.39 -0.26 17.80
N PRO A 33 -17.60 -0.76 17.46
CA PRO A 33 -18.84 -0.02 17.61
C PRO A 33 -19.34 0.08 19.07
N SER A 34 -18.78 -0.68 20.01
CA SER A 34 -19.31 -0.83 21.39
C SER A 34 -18.31 -0.42 22.47
N LEU A 35 -17.49 0.60 22.23
CA LEU A 35 -16.54 1.08 23.23
C LEU A 35 -17.21 1.93 24.30
N SER A 36 -16.85 1.70 25.57
CA SER A 36 -17.25 2.57 26.68
C SER A 36 -16.56 3.94 26.57
N THR A 37 -17.15 4.95 27.22
CA THR A 37 -16.59 6.31 27.26
C THR A 37 -15.17 6.32 27.83
N ASP A 38 -14.96 5.52 28.89
CA ASP A 38 -13.66 5.40 29.55
C ASP A 38 -12.59 4.77 28.62
N SER A 39 -12.99 3.75 27.85
CA SER A 39 -12.11 3.13 26.83
C SER A 39 -11.72 4.12 25.75
N LEU A 40 -12.67 4.94 25.29
CA LEU A 40 -12.39 5.98 24.29
C LEU A 40 -11.43 7.04 24.82
N GLN A 41 -11.60 7.47 26.07
CA GLN A 41 -10.66 8.41 26.71
C GLN A 41 -9.27 7.82 26.85
N PHE A 42 -9.16 6.57 27.25
CA PHE A 42 -7.87 5.86 27.32
C PHE A 42 -7.18 5.79 25.95
N LEU A 43 -7.92 5.45 24.88
CA LEU A 43 -7.37 5.42 23.53
C LEU A 43 -6.91 6.80 23.05
N GLN A 44 -7.63 7.87 23.39
CA GLN A 44 -7.23 9.24 23.07
C GLN A 44 -5.94 9.66 23.79
N ILE A 45 -5.80 9.31 25.07
CA ILE A 45 -4.57 9.58 25.84
C ILE A 45 -3.41 8.78 25.25
N SER A 46 -3.63 7.52 24.93
CA SER A 46 -2.63 6.66 24.28
C SER A 46 -2.16 7.23 22.93
N GLU A 47 -3.09 7.73 22.13
CA GLU A 47 -2.80 8.41 20.87
C GLU A 47 -1.92 9.65 21.08
N PHE A 48 -2.27 10.49 22.07
CA PHE A 48 -1.49 11.67 22.41
C PHE A 48 -0.04 11.33 22.78
N VAL A 49 0.15 10.28 23.60
CA VAL A 49 1.49 9.79 24.00
C VAL A 49 2.27 9.27 22.78
N CYS A 50 1.64 8.45 21.95
CA CYS A 50 2.28 7.91 20.73
C CYS A 50 2.73 9.03 19.79
N VAL A 51 1.86 10.02 19.53
CA VAL A 51 2.20 11.16 18.68
C VAL A 51 3.31 12.01 19.27
N GLY A 52 3.32 12.21 20.60
CA GLY A 52 4.40 12.87 21.30
C GLY A 52 5.76 12.19 21.08
N ILE A 53 5.80 10.86 21.21
CA ILE A 53 7.00 10.04 20.97
C ILE A 53 7.45 10.17 19.50
N PHE A 54 6.53 10.04 18.54
CA PHE A 54 6.86 10.16 17.11
C PHE A 54 7.30 11.57 16.71
N SER A 55 6.73 12.61 17.33
CA SER A 55 7.14 13.98 17.10
C SER A 55 8.56 14.24 17.62
N LEU A 56 8.86 13.71 18.80
CA LEU A 56 10.19 13.79 19.38
C LEU A 56 11.22 13.03 18.50
N GLU A 57 10.88 11.83 18.05
CA GLU A 57 11.70 11.06 17.11
C GLU A 57 11.98 11.87 15.83
N TYR A 58 10.95 12.47 15.22
CA TYR A 58 11.09 13.28 14.01
C TYR A 58 11.99 14.49 14.24
N LEU A 59 11.79 15.21 15.34
CA LEU A 59 12.61 16.37 15.70
C LEU A 59 14.08 16.02 15.89
N ILE A 60 14.37 14.95 16.60
CA ILE A 60 15.74 14.47 16.81
C ILE A 60 16.38 14.16 15.44
N ARG A 61 15.71 13.40 14.58
CA ARG A 61 16.22 13.07 13.24
C ARG A 61 16.43 14.32 12.38
N PHE A 62 15.52 15.27 12.46
CA PHE A 62 15.62 16.54 11.73
C PHE A 62 16.84 17.36 12.19
N ILE A 63 17.11 17.38 13.51
CA ILE A 63 18.26 18.09 14.09
C ILE A 63 19.58 17.48 13.61
N TYR A 64 19.67 16.14 13.61
CA TYR A 64 20.86 15.40 13.22
C TYR A 64 21.04 15.27 11.70
N ALA A 65 20.04 15.62 10.90
CA ALA A 65 20.13 15.56 9.44
C ALA A 65 21.11 16.60 8.90
N THR A 66 22.08 16.16 8.10
CA THR A 66 23.10 17.00 7.46
C THR A 66 22.47 18.02 6.50
N ASN A 67 21.44 17.58 5.75
CA ASN A 67 20.64 18.44 4.87
C ASN A 67 19.16 18.34 5.23
N LYS A 68 18.66 19.35 5.92
CA LYS A 68 17.31 19.40 6.47
C LYS A 68 16.21 19.31 5.41
N LEU A 69 16.36 20.02 4.29
CA LEU A 69 15.39 19.98 3.20
C LEU A 69 15.34 18.61 2.54
N LYS A 70 16.51 18.01 2.26
CA LYS A 70 16.60 16.66 1.70
C LYS A 70 15.98 15.63 2.63
N PHE A 71 16.11 15.77 3.95
CA PHE A 71 15.49 14.89 4.92
C PHE A 71 13.96 15.01 4.89
N VAL A 72 13.41 16.24 4.94
CA VAL A 72 11.94 16.45 4.94
C VAL A 72 11.28 15.87 3.69
N PHE A 73 11.91 16.05 2.51
CA PHE A 73 11.40 15.52 1.24
C PHE A 73 11.88 14.10 0.93
N SER A 74 12.62 13.45 1.81
CA SER A 74 12.93 12.02 1.67
C SER A 74 11.70 11.17 1.95
N PHE A 75 11.65 9.97 1.35
CA PHE A 75 10.55 9.02 1.61
C PHE A 75 10.33 8.79 3.11
N ILE A 76 11.41 8.61 3.86
CA ILE A 76 11.38 8.37 5.32
C ILE A 76 10.87 9.62 6.06
N GLY A 77 11.36 10.82 5.71
CA GLY A 77 10.93 12.08 6.32
C GLY A 77 9.45 12.38 6.05
N LEU A 78 8.96 12.09 4.83
CA LEU A 78 7.54 12.22 4.48
C LEU A 78 6.67 11.23 5.25
N VAL A 79 7.08 9.98 5.37
CA VAL A 79 6.36 8.97 6.17
C VAL A 79 6.26 9.41 7.64
N ASP A 80 7.35 9.90 8.22
CA ASP A 80 7.35 10.41 9.59
C ASP A 80 6.39 11.60 9.73
N LEU A 81 6.44 12.57 8.82
CA LEU A 81 5.58 13.75 8.85
C LEU A 81 4.10 13.36 8.69
N ILE A 82 3.77 12.54 7.69
CA ILE A 82 2.39 12.08 7.44
C ILE A 82 1.84 11.29 8.64
N SER A 83 2.70 10.58 9.37
CA SER A 83 2.27 9.79 10.53
C SER A 83 1.82 10.64 11.74
N ILE A 84 2.32 11.87 11.87
CA ILE A 84 2.00 12.79 12.98
C ILE A 84 1.03 13.90 12.56
N LEU A 85 1.04 14.32 11.30
CA LEU A 85 0.26 15.43 10.77
C LEU A 85 -1.25 15.35 11.07
N PRO A 86 -1.92 14.18 10.94
CA PRO A 86 -3.36 14.06 11.22
C PRO A 86 -3.76 14.48 12.61
N PHE A 87 -2.89 14.25 13.59
CA PHE A 87 -3.15 14.64 14.96
C PHE A 87 -3.19 16.16 15.11
N TYR A 88 -2.18 16.86 14.58
CA TYR A 88 -2.08 18.32 14.68
C TYR A 88 -3.18 19.04 13.90
N LEU A 89 -3.57 18.53 12.73
CA LEU A 89 -4.68 19.08 11.96
C LEU A 89 -6.03 18.90 12.67
N ASN A 90 -6.19 17.87 13.50
CA ASN A 90 -7.42 17.56 14.20
C ASN A 90 -7.65 18.46 15.43
N LEU A 91 -6.61 19.10 15.98
CA LEU A 91 -6.70 20.00 17.12
C LEU A 91 -7.46 21.30 16.83
N GLY A 92 -7.65 21.65 15.56
CA GLY A 92 -8.18 22.96 15.13
C GLY A 92 -9.63 23.02 14.68
N SER A 93 -10.29 21.91 14.34
CA SER A 93 -11.65 21.99 13.79
C SER A 93 -12.41 20.66 13.77
N GLY A 94 -13.69 20.68 14.14
CA GLY A 94 -14.60 19.53 14.17
C GLY A 94 -15.21 19.13 12.80
N SER A 95 -14.60 19.47 11.67
CA SER A 95 -15.18 19.26 10.35
C SER A 95 -15.12 17.79 9.87
N ARG A 96 -16.08 17.39 9.02
CA ARG A 96 -16.14 16.04 8.41
C ARG A 96 -14.90 15.71 7.59
N ALA A 97 -14.25 16.70 6.97
CA ALA A 97 -13.02 16.55 6.20
C ALA A 97 -11.86 15.99 7.05
N LEU A 98 -11.81 16.33 8.33
CA LEU A 98 -10.77 15.82 9.24
C LEU A 98 -10.94 14.35 9.61
N ARG A 99 -12.12 13.77 9.39
CA ARG A 99 -12.33 12.33 9.57
C ARG A 99 -11.49 11.55 8.54
N ILE A 100 -11.40 12.05 7.29
CA ILE A 100 -10.56 11.44 6.24
C ILE A 100 -9.08 11.57 6.59
N VAL A 101 -8.68 12.73 7.15
CA VAL A 101 -7.27 12.94 7.56
C VAL A 101 -6.84 11.97 8.66
N ARG A 102 -7.75 11.50 9.52
CA ARG A 102 -7.44 10.47 10.51
C ARG A 102 -6.99 9.15 9.89
N LEU A 103 -7.46 8.82 8.66
CA LEU A 103 -7.04 7.60 7.97
C LEU A 103 -5.54 7.61 7.66
N PHE A 104 -4.91 8.77 7.52
CA PHE A 104 -3.47 8.86 7.32
C PHE A 104 -2.63 8.33 8.49
N ARG A 105 -3.24 8.12 9.67
CA ARG A 105 -2.57 7.44 10.80
C ARG A 105 -2.09 6.03 10.42
N ILE A 106 -2.72 5.35 9.45
CA ILE A 106 -2.31 4.04 8.97
C ILE A 106 -0.87 4.06 8.38
N PHE A 107 -0.44 5.21 7.85
CA PHE A 107 0.92 5.35 7.30
C PHE A 107 2.03 5.19 8.35
N ARG A 108 1.67 5.16 9.66
CA ARG A 108 2.61 4.81 10.74
C ARG A 108 3.22 3.43 10.55
N ILE A 109 2.49 2.48 9.92
CA ILE A 109 3.01 1.15 9.61
C ILE A 109 4.25 1.23 8.71
N LEU A 110 4.29 2.22 7.79
CA LEU A 110 5.42 2.41 6.90
C LEU A 110 6.71 2.83 7.64
N LYS A 111 6.60 3.31 8.90
CA LYS A 111 7.76 3.59 9.73
C LYS A 111 8.54 2.30 10.05
N LEU A 112 7.87 1.13 10.11
CA LEU A 112 8.54 -0.16 10.31
C LEU A 112 9.48 -0.53 9.15
N ALA A 113 9.21 -0.01 7.95
CA ALA A 113 10.02 -0.23 6.76
C ALA A 113 11.50 0.10 6.97
N ARG A 114 11.76 1.17 7.70
CA ARG A 114 13.11 1.66 8.01
C ARG A 114 13.97 0.67 8.80
N TYR A 115 13.35 -0.18 9.61
CA TYR A 115 14.04 -1.12 10.51
C TYR A 115 14.27 -2.49 9.86
N SER A 116 13.79 -2.70 8.65
CA SER A 116 13.86 -4.00 7.97
C SER A 116 14.93 -4.02 6.89
N ARG A 117 16.00 -4.81 7.10
CA ARG A 117 16.99 -5.10 6.05
C ARG A 117 16.36 -5.82 4.86
N ALA A 118 15.33 -6.65 5.11
CA ALA A 118 14.60 -7.32 4.06
C ALA A 118 13.87 -6.34 3.14
N LEU A 119 13.33 -5.24 3.72
CA LEU A 119 12.66 -4.22 2.91
C LEU A 119 13.64 -3.40 2.07
N SER A 120 14.83 -3.10 2.59
CA SER A 120 15.89 -2.46 1.80
C SER A 120 16.31 -3.34 0.61
N ARG A 121 16.43 -4.66 0.82
CA ARG A 121 16.67 -5.62 -0.27
C ARG A 121 15.52 -5.62 -1.29
N PHE A 122 14.29 -5.60 -0.81
CA PHE A 122 13.11 -5.53 -1.67
C PHE A 122 13.11 -4.24 -2.51
N GLU A 123 13.43 -3.08 -1.91
CA GLU A 123 13.57 -1.81 -2.61
C GLU A 123 14.64 -1.87 -3.70
N CYS A 124 15.81 -2.42 -3.40
CA CYS A 124 16.86 -2.64 -4.39
C CYS A 124 16.42 -3.57 -5.52
N ALA A 125 15.73 -4.68 -5.20
CA ALA A 125 15.20 -5.62 -6.18
C ALA A 125 14.17 -4.94 -7.09
N PHE A 126 13.21 -4.26 -6.50
CA PHE A 126 12.18 -3.52 -7.23
C PHE A 126 12.80 -2.47 -8.16
N HIS A 127 13.80 -1.75 -7.68
CA HIS A 127 14.49 -0.73 -8.48
C HIS A 127 15.27 -1.33 -9.65
N SER A 128 15.79 -2.56 -9.50
CA SER A 128 16.56 -3.23 -10.56
C SER A 128 15.70 -3.73 -11.71
N VAL A 129 14.39 -3.94 -11.49
CA VAL A 129 13.43 -4.44 -12.51
C VAL A 129 12.28 -3.46 -12.76
N LYS A 130 12.45 -2.19 -12.36
CA LYS A 130 11.37 -1.19 -12.45
C LYS A 130 10.91 -0.91 -13.88
N GLU A 131 11.82 -0.95 -14.85
CA GLU A 131 11.52 -0.66 -16.25
C GLU A 131 10.66 -1.77 -16.84
N GLU A 132 11.00 -3.02 -16.56
CA GLU A 132 10.23 -4.20 -16.94
C GLU A 132 8.86 -4.21 -16.27
N LEU A 133 8.79 -3.83 -14.97
CA LEU A 133 7.53 -3.73 -14.26
C LEU A 133 6.62 -2.64 -14.82
N VAL A 134 7.17 -1.46 -15.17
CA VAL A 134 6.40 -0.37 -15.77
C VAL A 134 5.86 -0.79 -17.14
N LEU A 135 6.71 -1.38 -18.00
CA LEU A 135 6.28 -1.88 -19.30
C LEU A 135 5.17 -2.93 -19.16
N PHE A 136 5.35 -3.88 -18.25
CA PHE A 136 4.37 -4.92 -17.97
C PHE A 136 3.05 -4.34 -17.45
N PHE A 137 3.10 -3.35 -16.54
CA PHE A 137 1.93 -2.69 -15.99
C PHE A 137 1.13 -1.94 -17.08
N LEU A 138 1.82 -1.23 -17.97
CA LEU A 138 1.18 -0.57 -19.11
C LEU A 138 0.53 -1.59 -20.06
N ALA A 139 1.21 -2.69 -20.36
CA ALA A 139 0.65 -3.76 -21.17
C ALA A 139 -0.57 -4.42 -20.51
N SER A 140 -0.54 -4.59 -19.19
CA SER A 140 -1.67 -5.12 -18.42
C SER A 140 -2.89 -4.19 -18.47
N ILE A 141 -2.72 -2.87 -18.32
CA ILE A 141 -3.80 -1.90 -18.44
C ILE A 141 -4.43 -1.96 -19.86
N PHE A 142 -3.59 -2.01 -20.88
CA PHE A 142 -4.06 -2.13 -22.25
C PHE A 142 -4.83 -3.44 -22.47
N LEU A 143 -4.33 -4.55 -21.95
CA LEU A 143 -5.01 -5.84 -22.03
C LEU A 143 -6.35 -5.83 -21.30
N ILE A 144 -6.42 -5.26 -20.08
CA ILE A 144 -7.67 -5.09 -19.33
C ILE A 144 -8.67 -4.30 -20.15
N TYR A 145 -8.23 -3.23 -20.84
CA TYR A 145 -9.09 -2.46 -21.72
C TYR A 145 -9.63 -3.30 -22.88
N LEU A 146 -8.78 -4.04 -23.59
CA LEU A 146 -9.19 -4.92 -24.69
C LEU A 146 -10.21 -5.98 -24.23
N VAL A 147 -9.94 -6.59 -23.06
CA VAL A 147 -10.84 -7.59 -22.47
C VAL A 147 -12.20 -6.96 -22.10
N SER A 148 -12.18 -5.72 -21.59
CA SER A 148 -13.41 -4.98 -21.25
C SER A 148 -14.24 -4.65 -22.48
N VAL A 149 -13.59 -4.26 -23.56
CA VAL A 149 -14.25 -4.05 -24.85
C VAL A 149 -14.85 -5.36 -25.37
N GLY A 150 -14.05 -6.44 -25.38
CA GLY A 150 -14.52 -7.72 -25.87
C GLY A 150 -15.73 -8.26 -25.12
N ILE A 151 -15.68 -8.31 -23.80
CA ILE A 151 -16.80 -8.84 -23.00
C ILE A 151 -18.04 -7.93 -23.10
N TYR A 152 -17.87 -6.63 -23.23
CA TYR A 152 -18.97 -5.70 -23.45
C TYR A 152 -19.76 -6.07 -24.70
N PHE A 153 -19.10 -6.32 -25.83
CA PHE A 153 -19.77 -6.70 -27.06
C PHE A 153 -20.49 -8.04 -27.00
N PHE A 154 -20.02 -8.99 -26.20
CA PHE A 154 -20.68 -10.29 -26.05
C PHE A 154 -21.86 -10.24 -25.08
N GLU A 155 -21.81 -9.42 -24.04
CA GLU A 155 -22.74 -9.51 -22.91
C GLU A 155 -23.70 -8.33 -22.78
N ASN A 156 -23.45 -7.17 -23.39
CA ASN A 156 -24.25 -5.98 -23.21
C ASN A 156 -25.74 -6.20 -23.60
N GLU A 157 -26.01 -6.91 -24.71
CA GLU A 157 -27.40 -7.19 -25.13
C GLU A 157 -28.11 -8.15 -24.16
N ALA A 158 -27.41 -9.15 -23.67
CA ALA A 158 -27.96 -10.16 -22.75
C ALA A 158 -28.06 -9.67 -21.31
N GLN A 159 -27.15 -8.79 -20.90
CA GLN A 159 -27.05 -8.26 -19.54
C GLN A 159 -26.78 -6.75 -19.54
N PRO A 160 -27.72 -5.91 -20.02
CA PRO A 160 -27.51 -4.47 -20.16
C PRO A 160 -27.29 -3.76 -18.81
N GLN A 161 -27.65 -4.37 -17.69
CA GLN A 161 -27.46 -3.81 -16.35
C GLN A 161 -26.08 -4.13 -15.78
N ALA A 162 -25.53 -5.30 -16.08
CA ALA A 162 -24.21 -5.73 -15.59
C ALA A 162 -23.06 -5.18 -16.46
N PHE A 163 -23.27 -5.16 -17.79
CA PHE A 163 -22.31 -4.69 -18.78
C PHE A 163 -22.82 -3.43 -19.49
N GLN A 164 -23.21 -2.38 -18.73
CA GLN A 164 -23.80 -1.14 -19.25
C GLN A 164 -22.89 -0.39 -20.22
N SER A 165 -21.59 -0.46 -20.00
CA SER A 165 -20.56 0.22 -20.79
C SER A 165 -19.22 -0.50 -20.66
N ILE A 166 -18.27 -0.14 -21.51
CA ILE A 166 -16.91 -0.61 -21.41
C ILE A 166 -16.33 -0.31 -20.00
N ILE A 167 -16.65 0.84 -19.42
CA ILE A 167 -16.20 1.22 -18.07
C ILE A 167 -16.77 0.28 -17.00
N HIS A 168 -18.03 -0.14 -17.08
CA HIS A 168 -18.59 -1.14 -16.17
C HIS A 168 -17.94 -2.51 -16.38
N SER A 169 -17.66 -2.86 -17.64
CA SER A 169 -16.97 -4.11 -17.99
C SER A 169 -15.52 -4.17 -17.47
N PHE A 170 -14.90 -3.02 -17.20
CA PHE A 170 -13.56 -2.94 -16.56
C PHE A 170 -13.51 -3.66 -15.22
N TRP A 171 -14.55 -3.48 -14.40
CA TRP A 171 -14.64 -4.16 -13.12
C TRP A 171 -14.53 -5.67 -13.26
N TRP A 172 -15.36 -6.25 -14.13
CA TRP A 172 -15.32 -7.69 -14.41
C TRP A 172 -13.96 -8.12 -14.94
N SER A 173 -13.38 -7.36 -15.86
CA SER A 173 -12.07 -7.69 -16.47
C SER A 173 -10.95 -7.70 -15.43
N ILE A 174 -10.89 -6.71 -14.54
CA ILE A 174 -9.91 -6.65 -13.45
C ILE A 174 -10.09 -7.85 -12.54
N VAL A 175 -11.30 -8.09 -12.05
CA VAL A 175 -11.61 -9.16 -11.11
C VAL A 175 -11.31 -10.54 -11.69
N THR A 176 -11.55 -10.72 -12.99
CA THR A 176 -11.31 -11.98 -13.70
C THR A 176 -9.83 -12.19 -13.99
N LEU A 177 -9.13 -11.20 -14.57
CA LEU A 177 -7.71 -11.29 -14.91
C LEU A 177 -6.81 -11.41 -13.67
N THR A 178 -7.21 -10.80 -12.55
CA THR A 178 -6.52 -10.95 -11.26
C THR A 178 -6.91 -12.21 -10.49
N THR A 179 -7.75 -13.07 -11.07
CA THR A 179 -8.21 -14.34 -10.47
C THR A 179 -8.98 -14.20 -9.16
N VAL A 180 -9.52 -13.00 -8.85
CA VAL A 180 -10.32 -12.77 -7.63
C VAL A 180 -11.70 -13.41 -7.74
N GLY A 181 -12.44 -13.15 -8.85
CA GLY A 181 -13.69 -13.82 -9.18
C GLY A 181 -14.81 -13.67 -8.13
N TYR A 182 -15.20 -12.46 -7.76
CA TYR A 182 -16.27 -12.23 -6.78
C TYR A 182 -17.61 -12.88 -7.15
N GLY A 183 -17.88 -13.10 -8.46
CA GLY A 183 -19.12 -13.69 -8.92
C GLY A 183 -20.32 -12.75 -8.95
N ASP A 184 -20.11 -11.46 -8.71
CA ASP A 184 -21.11 -10.39 -8.80
C ASP A 184 -21.49 -10.08 -10.25
N VAL A 185 -20.55 -10.21 -11.18
CA VAL A 185 -20.73 -10.08 -12.63
C VAL A 185 -20.01 -11.24 -13.33
N TYR A 186 -20.68 -11.92 -14.25
CA TYR A 186 -20.14 -13.05 -15.01
C TYR A 186 -20.85 -13.20 -16.37
N PRO A 187 -20.18 -13.78 -17.41
CA PRO A 187 -20.76 -13.94 -18.73
C PRO A 187 -21.83 -15.04 -18.75
N VAL A 188 -22.96 -14.75 -19.38
CA VAL A 188 -24.08 -15.69 -19.55
C VAL A 188 -24.19 -16.21 -20.97
N THR A 189 -23.71 -15.43 -21.97
CA THR A 189 -23.75 -15.84 -23.37
C THR A 189 -22.71 -16.92 -23.68
N ILE A 190 -22.98 -17.75 -24.67
CA ILE A 190 -22.00 -18.75 -25.14
C ILE A 190 -20.74 -18.06 -25.64
N GLY A 191 -20.89 -16.97 -26.43
CA GLY A 191 -19.77 -16.18 -26.95
C GLY A 191 -18.91 -15.57 -25.84
N GLY A 192 -19.54 -14.96 -24.83
CA GLY A 192 -18.87 -14.40 -23.65
C GLY A 192 -18.09 -15.45 -22.85
N ARG A 193 -18.66 -16.66 -22.69
CA ARG A 193 -17.98 -17.77 -22.00
C ARG A 193 -16.76 -18.30 -22.77
N ILE A 194 -16.89 -18.45 -24.10
CA ILE A 194 -15.75 -18.83 -24.94
C ILE A 194 -14.66 -17.76 -24.90
N PHE A 195 -15.04 -16.49 -25.02
CA PHE A 195 -14.12 -15.38 -24.91
C PHE A 195 -13.41 -15.38 -23.54
N THR A 196 -14.17 -15.58 -22.45
CA THR A 196 -13.61 -15.68 -21.09
C THR A 196 -12.60 -16.81 -20.95
N PHE A 197 -12.81 -17.96 -21.58
CA PHE A 197 -11.83 -19.05 -21.57
C PHE A 197 -10.46 -18.58 -22.08
N PHE A 198 -10.41 -17.88 -23.23
CA PHE A 198 -9.16 -17.33 -23.74
C PHE A 198 -8.56 -16.24 -22.84
N VAL A 199 -9.42 -15.38 -22.27
CA VAL A 199 -9.00 -14.36 -21.30
C VAL A 199 -8.32 -14.98 -20.08
N LEU A 200 -8.86 -16.06 -19.53
CA LEU A 200 -8.28 -16.75 -18.37
C LEU A 200 -6.91 -17.37 -18.69
N MET A 201 -6.72 -17.91 -19.89
CA MET A 201 -5.42 -18.44 -20.31
C MET A 201 -4.33 -17.36 -20.33
N ILE A 202 -4.69 -16.13 -20.72
CA ILE A 202 -3.79 -14.98 -20.71
C ILE A 202 -3.62 -14.40 -19.30
N GLY A 203 -4.70 -14.39 -18.52
CA GLY A 203 -4.76 -13.80 -17.19
C GLY A 203 -3.74 -14.36 -16.19
N VAL A 204 -3.41 -15.65 -16.31
CA VAL A 204 -2.38 -16.28 -15.47
C VAL A 204 -1.03 -15.55 -15.59
N GLY A 205 -0.67 -15.06 -16.79
CA GLY A 205 0.55 -14.32 -17.03
C GLY A 205 0.62 -12.97 -16.30
N ILE A 206 -0.53 -12.31 -16.10
CA ILE A 206 -0.62 -10.98 -15.46
C ILE A 206 -0.14 -11.01 -13.99
N ILE A 207 -0.35 -12.12 -13.30
CA ILE A 207 0.10 -12.25 -11.91
C ILE A 207 1.50 -12.87 -11.84
N THR A 208 1.78 -13.84 -12.68
CA THR A 208 2.99 -14.66 -12.60
C THR A 208 4.24 -13.88 -13.00
N ILE A 209 4.16 -13.05 -14.05
CA ILE A 209 5.34 -12.35 -14.60
C ILE A 209 5.93 -11.35 -13.60
N PRO A 210 5.18 -10.40 -13.00
CA PRO A 210 5.75 -9.46 -12.01
C PRO A 210 6.32 -10.17 -10.79
N ALA A 211 5.61 -11.19 -10.29
CA ALA A 211 6.08 -11.97 -9.16
C ALA A 211 7.40 -12.68 -9.47
N GLY A 212 7.54 -13.26 -10.66
CA GLY A 212 8.77 -13.89 -11.13
C GLY A 212 9.93 -12.91 -11.29
N LEU A 213 9.69 -11.72 -11.84
CA LEU A 213 10.70 -10.67 -11.99
C LEU A 213 11.24 -10.23 -10.62
N ILE A 214 10.36 -9.94 -9.66
CA ILE A 214 10.75 -9.54 -8.32
C ILE A 214 11.49 -10.67 -7.60
N ALA A 215 11.00 -11.91 -7.68
CA ALA A 215 11.64 -13.08 -7.06
C ALA A 215 13.05 -13.28 -7.58
N THR A 216 13.25 -13.23 -8.89
CA THR A 216 14.57 -13.36 -9.52
C THR A 216 15.51 -12.23 -9.11
N ALA A 217 15.02 -10.99 -9.07
CA ALA A 217 15.81 -9.84 -8.63
C ALA A 217 16.24 -9.96 -7.15
N MET A 218 15.35 -10.44 -6.27
CA MET A 218 15.65 -10.70 -4.87
C MET A 218 16.75 -11.76 -4.71
N THR A 219 16.68 -12.84 -5.47
CA THR A 219 17.71 -13.89 -5.45
C THR A 219 19.08 -13.36 -5.85
N ARG A 220 19.16 -12.58 -6.92
CA ARG A 220 20.42 -11.96 -7.38
C ARG A 220 21.04 -11.01 -6.36
N ILE A 221 20.23 -10.25 -5.62
CA ILE A 221 20.72 -9.33 -4.58
C ILE A 221 21.27 -10.12 -3.41
N ARG A 222 20.59 -11.21 -3.01
CA ARG A 222 21.04 -12.07 -1.93
C ARG A 222 22.38 -12.76 -2.25
N GLU A 223 22.52 -13.29 -3.46
CA GLU A 223 23.76 -13.90 -3.93
C GLU A 223 24.95 -12.93 -3.93
N LYS A 224 24.69 -11.65 -4.26
CA LYS A 224 25.71 -10.60 -4.16
C LYS A 224 26.12 -10.32 -2.71
N GLU A 225 25.18 -10.26 -1.79
CA GLU A 225 25.48 -10.03 -0.37
C GLU A 225 26.25 -11.20 0.27
N GLU A 226 26.09 -12.43 -0.23
CA GLU A 226 26.78 -13.62 0.25
C GLU A 226 28.21 -13.75 -0.35
N SER A 227 28.50 -13.05 -1.47
CA SER A 227 29.80 -13.08 -2.14
C SER A 227 30.76 -11.94 -1.73
N ASP A 228 30.25 -10.88 -1.11
CA ASP A 228 31.02 -9.75 -0.57
C ASP A 228 31.35 -9.94 0.94
#